data_f14dc963cb84c1402088bd34d69f91a2
#
_entry.id   f14dc963cb84c1402088bd34d69f91a2
#
_cell.length_a   1.000
_cell.length_b   1.000
_cell.length_c   1.000
_cell.angle_alpha   90.00
_cell.angle_beta   90.00
_cell.angle_gamma   90.00
#
_symmetry.space_group_name_H-M   'P 1'
#
loop_
_entity.id
_entity.type
_entity.pdbx_description
1 polymer ?
#
loop_
_entity_poly.entity_id
_entity_poly.type
_entity_poly.pdbx_seq_one_letter_code
_entity_poly.pdbx_strand_id
1 'polypeptide(L)'
;ITDMFRLNLDLVEVSGGGGTPNTPVPPTENPNTPEPGTTTGWGFETDPFAEGWTIRDDDGDGYNWEWMDASGSNYNVYEGTHCMASASFQNSPFGGGTALNPDNWLISPAFTAGSTVTFWYAGQDPNYAAETFGVYVIANGTTSDELGHFTASNTYQQGSVDISDFAGQTVQVAFRHYDITDMFRLNLDLVEVSGGG
;
A
#
# COMPACT_ATOMS: atom_id res chain seq x y z
N ILE A 1 1.46 -22.22 -34.24
CA ILE A 1 1.06 -21.44 -35.44
C ILE A 1 0.30 -20.27 -34.90
N THR A 2 0.96 -19.12 -34.91
CA THR A 2 0.48 -17.85 -34.30
C THR A 2 0.02 -16.97 -35.44
N ASP A 3 -1.26 -16.69 -35.53
CA ASP A 3 -1.79 -15.72 -36.49
C ASP A 3 -1.88 -14.35 -35.79
N MET A 4 -1.01 -13.46 -36.23
CA MET A 4 -1.08 -12.03 -35.88
C MET A 4 -1.96 -11.33 -36.95
N PHE A 5 -3.14 -10.89 -36.57
CA PHE A 5 -3.93 -9.98 -37.40
C PHE A 5 -3.33 -8.57 -37.32
N ARG A 6 -2.68 -8.14 -38.43
CA ARG A 6 -2.37 -6.72 -38.67
C ARG A 6 -3.53 -6.13 -39.45
N LEU A 7 -4.15 -5.11 -38.88
CA LEU A 7 -5.07 -4.26 -39.62
C LEU A 7 -4.24 -3.24 -40.41
N ASN A 8 -4.19 -3.38 -41.74
CA ASN A 8 -3.68 -2.34 -42.63
C ASN A 8 -4.87 -1.45 -42.99
N LEU A 9 -4.81 -0.19 -42.57
CA LEU A 9 -5.68 0.87 -43.16
C LEU A 9 -4.96 1.42 -44.39
N ASP A 10 -5.51 1.15 -45.57
CA ASP A 10 -5.11 1.76 -46.83
C ASP A 10 -5.60 3.20 -46.86
N LEU A 11 -4.68 4.10 -47.21
CA LEU A 11 -4.96 5.53 -47.42
C LEU A 11 -5.69 5.70 -48.76
N VAL A 12 -6.95 6.11 -48.72
CA VAL A 12 -7.68 6.52 -49.92
C VAL A 12 -7.37 7.99 -50.21
N GLU A 13 -6.53 8.24 -51.20
CA GLU A 13 -6.35 9.61 -51.73
C GLU A 13 -7.52 9.99 -52.65
N VAL A 14 -8.26 11.01 -52.25
CA VAL A 14 -9.22 11.69 -53.12
C VAL A 14 -8.59 13.00 -53.64
N SER A 15 -8.19 13.01 -54.90
CA SER A 15 -7.69 14.20 -55.57
C SER A 15 -8.87 15.06 -56.08
N GLY A 16 -8.94 16.30 -55.62
CA GLY A 16 -9.79 17.31 -56.25
C GLY A 16 -10.14 18.53 -55.41
N GLY A 17 -9.54 19.67 -55.67
CA GLY A 17 -10.02 20.99 -55.29
C GLY A 17 -9.28 21.69 -54.16
N GLY A 18 -8.61 22.81 -54.51
CA GLY A 18 -7.82 23.63 -53.59
C GLY A 18 -8.59 24.18 -52.41
N GLY A 19 -8.23 23.67 -51.27
CA GLY A 19 -8.52 24.18 -49.95
C GLY A 19 -7.33 23.85 -49.07
N THR A 20 -6.89 24.82 -48.29
CA THR A 20 -5.84 24.60 -47.30
C THR A 20 -6.15 23.36 -46.43
N PRO A 21 -5.20 22.47 -46.20
CA PRO A 21 -5.47 21.31 -45.38
C PRO A 21 -5.84 21.76 -43.96
N ASN A 22 -7.10 21.50 -43.57
CA ASN A 22 -7.49 21.56 -42.15
C ASN A 22 -6.70 20.46 -41.43
N THR A 23 -5.65 20.84 -40.76
CA THR A 23 -5.02 19.97 -39.78
C THR A 23 -6.10 19.57 -38.77
N PRO A 24 -6.34 18.27 -38.53
CA PRO A 24 -7.25 17.87 -37.46
C PRO A 24 -6.73 18.50 -36.16
N VAL A 25 -7.52 19.39 -35.58
CA VAL A 25 -7.24 19.84 -34.20
C VAL A 25 -7.38 18.61 -33.32
N PRO A 26 -6.36 18.24 -32.53
CA PRO A 26 -6.52 17.19 -31.55
C PRO A 26 -7.77 17.50 -30.72
N PRO A 27 -8.54 16.51 -30.31
CA PRO A 27 -9.68 16.75 -29.44
C PRO A 27 -9.17 17.52 -28.23
N THR A 28 -9.79 18.68 -27.99
CA THR A 28 -9.51 19.51 -26.84
C THR A 28 -9.83 18.62 -25.60
N GLU A 29 -8.82 18.21 -24.89
CA GLU A 29 -9.02 17.49 -23.64
C GLU A 29 -9.94 18.35 -22.77
N ASN A 30 -11.00 17.71 -22.27
CA ASN A 30 -11.90 18.36 -21.33
C ASN A 30 -11.09 18.65 -20.06
N PRO A 31 -10.87 19.93 -19.67
CA PRO A 31 -10.07 20.25 -18.49
C PRO A 31 -10.64 19.70 -17.18
N ASN A 32 -11.79 19.05 -17.22
CA ASN A 32 -12.45 18.39 -16.08
C ASN A 32 -12.43 16.86 -16.18
N THR A 33 -11.70 16.25 -17.12
CA THR A 33 -11.46 14.82 -17.07
C THR A 33 -10.27 14.61 -16.12
N PRO A 34 -10.45 13.94 -14.98
CA PRO A 34 -9.30 13.61 -14.12
C PRO A 34 -8.33 12.77 -14.96
N GLU A 35 -7.08 13.20 -15.05
CA GLU A 35 -6.03 12.29 -15.53
C GLU A 35 -6.06 11.00 -14.70
N PRO A 36 -5.81 9.83 -15.31
CA PRO A 36 -5.63 8.61 -14.53
C PRO A 36 -4.52 8.87 -13.52
N GLY A 37 -4.88 8.93 -12.25
CA GLY A 37 -3.94 9.25 -11.18
C GLY A 37 -2.77 8.26 -11.20
N THR A 38 -1.56 8.76 -11.05
CA THR A 38 -0.38 7.91 -10.85
C THR A 38 -0.56 7.15 -9.55
N THR A 39 -0.50 5.82 -9.60
CA THR A 39 -0.46 4.99 -8.40
C THR A 39 0.98 4.98 -7.89
N THR A 40 1.18 5.31 -6.63
CA THR A 40 2.45 5.07 -5.93
C THR A 40 2.27 3.82 -5.08
N GLY A 41 3.21 2.88 -5.16
CA GLY A 41 3.15 1.62 -4.42
C GLY A 41 4.48 1.29 -3.75
N TRP A 42 4.41 0.57 -2.63
CA TRP A 42 5.54 0.05 -1.86
C TRP A 42 5.32 -1.44 -1.60
N GLY A 43 6.09 -2.29 -2.26
CA GLY A 43 6.09 -3.75 -2.09
C GLY A 43 7.15 -4.24 -1.09
N PHE A 44 7.86 -3.32 -0.40
CA PHE A 44 8.89 -3.62 0.59
C PHE A 44 10.06 -4.48 0.11
N GLU A 45 10.26 -4.65 -1.20
CA GLU A 45 11.37 -5.42 -1.76
C GLU A 45 12.74 -4.71 -1.66
N THR A 46 12.72 -3.44 -1.34
CA THR A 46 13.88 -2.61 -0.99
C THR A 46 13.71 -2.09 0.43
N ASP A 47 14.81 -1.73 1.08
CA ASP A 47 14.78 -1.22 2.47
C ASP A 47 13.79 -0.04 2.62
N PRO A 48 12.64 -0.25 3.29
CA PRO A 48 11.62 0.79 3.41
C PRO A 48 12.10 2.01 4.20
N PHE A 49 13.02 1.84 5.12
CA PHE A 49 13.57 2.94 5.91
C PHE A 49 14.46 3.83 5.04
N ALA A 50 15.17 3.26 4.07
CA ALA A 50 15.91 4.02 3.05
C ALA A 50 14.97 4.75 2.08
N GLU A 51 13.74 4.25 1.88
CA GLU A 51 12.69 4.89 1.09
C GLU A 51 11.91 5.98 1.87
N GLY A 52 12.17 6.14 3.16
CA GLY A 52 11.58 7.18 4.00
C GLY A 52 10.41 6.74 4.86
N TRP A 53 10.12 5.42 4.94
CA TRP A 53 9.23 4.89 5.96
C TRP A 53 9.83 5.11 7.35
N THR A 54 8.98 5.35 8.32
CA THR A 54 9.39 5.54 9.72
C THR A 54 8.52 4.71 10.64
N ILE A 55 9.05 4.42 11.82
CA ILE A 55 8.34 3.68 12.88
C ILE A 55 8.25 4.51 14.15
N ARG A 56 7.22 4.25 14.95
CA ARG A 56 7.03 4.86 16.27
C ARG A 56 6.49 3.78 17.22
N ASP A 57 7.12 3.68 18.37
CA ASP A 57 6.79 2.78 19.46
C ASP A 57 6.15 3.62 20.58
N ASP A 58 4.82 3.51 20.71
CA ASP A 58 4.06 4.33 21.67
C ASP A 58 3.86 3.60 23.02
N ASP A 59 4.03 2.28 23.10
CA ASP A 59 4.02 1.51 24.36
C ASP A 59 5.41 1.41 25.02
N GLY A 60 6.48 1.67 24.26
CA GLY A 60 7.84 1.79 24.77
C GLY A 60 8.46 0.47 25.19
N ASP A 61 7.98 -0.67 24.69
CA ASP A 61 8.47 -1.99 25.05
C ASP A 61 9.73 -2.39 24.27
N GLY A 62 10.09 -1.62 23.24
CA GLY A 62 11.28 -1.81 22.41
C GLY A 62 11.06 -2.78 21.25
N TYR A 63 9.88 -3.36 21.11
CA TYR A 63 9.47 -4.08 19.91
C TYR A 63 8.71 -3.11 18.99
N ASN A 64 8.86 -3.29 17.67
CA ASN A 64 8.23 -2.39 16.70
C ASN A 64 8.03 -3.11 15.37
N TRP A 65 7.62 -2.36 14.34
CA TRP A 65 7.62 -2.87 12.97
C TRP A 65 9.03 -3.20 12.51
N GLU A 66 9.18 -4.36 11.90
CA GLU A 66 10.44 -4.90 11.38
C GLU A 66 10.30 -5.18 9.89
N TRP A 67 11.35 -4.92 9.13
CA TRP A 67 11.44 -5.35 7.74
C TRP A 67 11.91 -6.81 7.68
N MET A 68 11.04 -7.69 7.22
CA MET A 68 11.25 -9.15 7.24
C MET A 68 11.69 -9.66 5.89
N ASP A 69 12.80 -10.40 5.87
CA ASP A 69 13.28 -11.18 4.71
C ASP A 69 12.74 -12.62 4.82
N ALA A 70 11.88 -12.98 3.88
CA ALA A 70 11.31 -14.33 3.75
C ALA A 70 12.13 -15.22 2.81
N SER A 71 13.18 -14.70 2.18
CA SER A 71 14.02 -15.46 1.25
C SER A 71 14.66 -16.66 1.96
N GLY A 72 14.41 -17.88 1.43
CA GLY A 72 14.92 -19.11 2.03
C GLY A 72 14.23 -19.55 3.33
N SER A 73 13.11 -18.95 3.69
CA SER A 73 12.28 -19.29 4.84
C SER A 73 10.83 -19.61 4.44
N ASN A 74 10.02 -20.04 5.41
CA ASN A 74 8.58 -20.21 5.26
C ASN A 74 7.80 -18.99 5.79
N TYR A 75 8.44 -17.81 5.83
CA TYR A 75 7.76 -16.60 6.29
C TYR A 75 6.70 -16.21 5.25
N ASN A 76 5.52 -15.83 5.74
CA ASN A 76 4.38 -15.54 4.88
C ASN A 76 4.49 -14.12 4.33
N VAL A 77 4.70 -13.95 3.02
CA VAL A 77 4.66 -12.69 2.28
C VAL A 77 3.57 -12.75 1.22
N TYR A 78 3.03 -11.61 0.82
CA TYR A 78 2.03 -11.55 -0.23
C TYR A 78 2.68 -11.69 -1.61
N GLU A 79 3.70 -10.87 -1.85
CA GLU A 79 4.51 -10.96 -3.07
C GLU A 79 6.01 -10.82 -2.75
N GLY A 80 6.86 -11.15 -3.73
CA GLY A 80 8.29 -11.02 -3.58
C GLY A 80 8.89 -11.86 -2.46
N THR A 81 9.78 -11.23 -1.68
CA THR A 81 10.55 -11.88 -0.61
C THR A 81 10.55 -11.11 0.71
N HIS A 82 9.94 -9.94 0.76
CA HIS A 82 9.95 -9.10 1.96
C HIS A 82 8.55 -8.58 2.29
N CYS A 83 8.34 -8.29 3.56
CA CYS A 83 7.16 -7.57 4.06
C CYS A 83 7.51 -6.80 5.34
N MET A 84 6.61 -5.94 5.79
CA MET A 84 6.68 -5.36 7.13
C MET A 84 5.92 -6.24 8.11
N ALA A 85 6.47 -6.42 9.34
CA ALA A 85 5.81 -7.20 10.38
C ALA A 85 5.92 -6.52 11.74
N SER A 86 4.88 -6.69 12.58
CA SER A 86 4.86 -6.24 13.97
C SER A 86 4.31 -7.35 14.87
N ALA A 87 4.93 -7.54 16.05
CA ALA A 87 4.63 -8.67 16.93
C ALA A 87 3.67 -8.29 18.05
N SER A 88 2.73 -9.19 18.38
CA SER A 88 1.97 -9.21 19.63
C SER A 88 2.42 -10.34 20.58
N PHE A 89 3.39 -11.14 20.13
CA PHE A 89 4.05 -12.18 20.93
C PHE A 89 5.51 -12.35 20.49
N GLN A 90 6.41 -12.41 21.45
CA GLN A 90 7.83 -12.64 21.21
C GLN A 90 8.25 -14.02 21.70
N ASN A 91 8.71 -14.86 20.77
CA ASN A 91 9.28 -16.16 21.10
C ASN A 91 10.58 -16.04 21.89
N SER A 92 10.75 -16.89 22.90
CA SER A 92 12.02 -17.04 23.60
C SER A 92 12.87 -18.14 22.96
N PRO A 93 14.19 -17.91 22.75
CA PRO A 93 15.09 -18.94 22.25
C PRO A 93 15.25 -20.13 23.18
N PHE A 94 14.79 -20.01 24.43
CA PHE A 94 14.84 -21.09 25.45
C PHE A 94 13.51 -21.84 25.62
N GLY A 95 12.55 -21.59 24.74
CA GLY A 95 11.17 -22.10 24.77
C GLY A 95 10.21 -21.17 25.50
N GLY A 96 8.93 -21.24 25.13
CA GLY A 96 7.93 -20.28 25.54
C GLY A 96 8.12 -18.92 24.88
N GLY A 97 7.62 -17.86 25.51
CA GLY A 97 7.72 -16.50 24.99
C GLY A 97 7.01 -15.50 25.91
N THR A 98 6.85 -14.29 25.43
CA THR A 98 6.21 -13.19 26.15
C THR A 98 5.12 -12.58 25.27
N ALA A 99 3.91 -12.48 25.82
CA ALA A 99 2.83 -11.69 25.20
C ALA A 99 3.19 -10.20 25.27
N LEU A 100 3.04 -9.52 24.15
CA LEU A 100 3.20 -8.08 24.02
C LEU A 100 1.83 -7.42 23.91
N ASN A 101 1.78 -6.12 24.18
CA ASN A 101 0.60 -5.29 23.96
C ASN A 101 1.01 -4.12 23.05
N PRO A 102 1.17 -4.37 21.75
CA PRO A 102 1.75 -3.40 20.86
C PRO A 102 0.92 -2.12 20.76
N ASP A 103 1.63 -1.00 20.65
CA ASP A 103 1.12 0.28 20.14
C ASP A 103 2.16 0.82 19.15
N ASN A 104 2.31 0.11 18.02
CA ASN A 104 3.38 0.25 17.07
C ASN A 104 2.89 0.90 15.78
N TRP A 105 3.50 1.98 15.36
CA TRP A 105 3.14 2.72 14.17
C TRP A 105 4.16 2.53 13.05
N LEU A 106 3.68 2.22 11.85
CA LEU A 106 4.42 2.25 10.59
C LEU A 106 3.87 3.40 9.76
N ILE A 107 4.73 4.35 9.39
CA ILE A 107 4.33 5.62 8.77
C ILE A 107 5.04 5.74 7.42
N SER A 108 4.28 5.95 6.35
CA SER A 108 4.79 6.04 4.98
C SER A 108 5.61 7.31 4.74
N PRO A 109 6.42 7.34 3.67
CA PRO A 109 6.85 8.59 3.05
C PRO A 109 5.64 9.47 2.70
N ALA A 110 5.88 10.78 2.60
CA ALA A 110 4.84 11.72 2.20
C ALA A 110 4.49 11.55 0.70
N PHE A 111 3.21 11.62 0.39
CA PHE A 111 2.69 11.57 -0.98
C PHE A 111 1.53 12.54 -1.16
N THR A 112 1.15 12.83 -2.42
CA THR A 112 -0.07 13.60 -2.71
C THR A 112 -1.27 12.66 -2.67
N ALA A 113 -2.22 12.93 -1.78
CA ALA A 113 -3.40 12.09 -1.60
C ALA A 113 -4.32 12.15 -2.83
N GLY A 114 -4.76 10.98 -3.26
CA GLY A 114 -5.87 10.79 -4.19
C GLY A 114 -7.13 10.38 -3.44
N SER A 115 -7.73 9.25 -3.83
CA SER A 115 -8.99 8.79 -3.24
C SER A 115 -8.86 7.60 -2.30
N THR A 116 -7.84 6.75 -2.50
CA THR A 116 -7.83 5.42 -1.84
C THR A 116 -6.42 4.97 -1.50
N VAL A 117 -6.27 4.30 -0.38
CA VAL A 117 -5.11 3.47 -0.04
C VAL A 117 -5.56 2.02 -0.01
N THR A 118 -4.83 1.14 -0.70
CA THR A 118 -5.00 -0.31 -0.63
C THR A 118 -3.73 -0.95 -0.07
N PHE A 119 -3.86 -2.11 0.54
CA PHE A 119 -2.74 -2.83 1.14
C PHE A 119 -3.11 -4.30 1.34
N TRP A 120 -2.10 -5.17 1.45
CA TRP A 120 -2.30 -6.58 1.76
C TRP A 120 -1.78 -6.89 3.15
N TYR A 121 -2.51 -7.71 3.90
CA TYR A 121 -2.18 -8.05 5.29
C TYR A 121 -2.58 -9.47 5.64
N ALA A 122 -1.83 -10.07 6.55
CA ALA A 122 -2.09 -11.41 7.10
C ALA A 122 -1.50 -11.54 8.51
N GLY A 123 -2.01 -12.50 9.27
CA GLY A 123 -1.34 -13.00 10.46
C GLY A 123 -0.33 -14.10 10.09
N GLN A 124 0.82 -14.11 10.72
CA GLN A 124 1.92 -15.03 10.39
C GLN A 124 1.66 -16.48 10.79
N ASP A 125 1.02 -16.72 11.91
CA ASP A 125 0.80 -18.08 12.44
C ASP A 125 -0.64 -18.54 12.19
N PRO A 126 -0.88 -19.77 11.68
CA PRO A 126 -2.23 -20.24 11.37
C PRO A 126 -3.15 -20.41 12.59
N ASN A 127 -2.60 -20.54 13.80
CA ASN A 127 -3.39 -20.67 15.02
C ASN A 127 -3.51 -19.35 15.80
N TYR A 128 -2.62 -18.40 15.53
CA TYR A 128 -2.50 -17.10 16.21
C TYR A 128 -2.44 -15.96 15.17
N ALA A 129 -3.39 -15.95 14.24
CA ALA A 129 -3.40 -15.02 13.10
C ALA A 129 -4.27 -13.79 13.31
N ALA A 130 -5.11 -13.74 14.34
CA ALA A 130 -6.12 -12.69 14.49
C ALA A 130 -5.55 -11.38 15.06
N GLU A 131 -4.47 -10.91 14.44
CA GLU A 131 -3.87 -9.61 14.75
C GLU A 131 -4.80 -8.45 14.34
N THR A 132 -4.81 -7.35 15.10
CA THR A 132 -5.65 -6.19 14.82
C THR A 132 -4.82 -4.94 14.59
N PHE A 133 -5.27 -4.09 13.67
CA PHE A 133 -4.60 -2.82 13.38
C PHE A 133 -5.57 -1.78 12.82
N GLY A 134 -5.21 -0.52 13.00
CA GLY A 134 -5.93 0.61 12.44
C GLY A 134 -5.13 1.33 11.36
N VAL A 135 -5.84 2.03 10.46
CA VAL A 135 -5.25 2.83 9.39
C VAL A 135 -5.65 4.29 9.58
N TYR A 136 -4.68 5.18 9.43
CA TYR A 136 -4.81 6.62 9.67
C TYR A 136 -4.14 7.41 8.55
N VAL A 137 -4.51 8.69 8.40
CA VAL A 137 -3.78 9.68 7.60
C VAL A 137 -3.15 10.71 8.54
N ILE A 138 -1.90 11.09 8.24
CA ILE A 138 -1.22 12.20 8.90
C ILE A 138 -1.10 13.34 7.90
N ALA A 139 -1.79 14.44 8.18
CA ALA A 139 -1.79 15.65 7.37
C ALA A 139 -1.32 16.83 8.21
N ASN A 140 -0.32 17.59 7.74
CA ASN A 140 0.23 18.75 8.46
C ASN A 140 0.63 18.43 9.92
N GLY A 141 1.15 17.23 10.17
CA GLY A 141 1.56 16.76 11.50
C GLY A 141 0.40 16.37 12.44
N THR A 142 -0.83 16.35 11.92
CA THR A 142 -2.02 15.92 12.68
C THR A 142 -2.51 14.58 12.16
N THR A 143 -2.68 13.61 13.07
CA THR A 143 -3.27 12.30 12.77
C THR A 143 -4.78 12.42 12.70
N SER A 144 -5.41 11.85 11.67
CA SER A 144 -6.86 11.76 11.51
C SER A 144 -7.51 10.86 12.57
N ASP A 145 -8.83 10.83 12.59
CA ASP A 145 -9.56 9.71 13.17
C ASP A 145 -9.20 8.41 12.42
N GLU A 146 -9.46 7.26 13.04
CA GLU A 146 -9.22 5.97 12.40
C GLU A 146 -10.13 5.79 11.19
N LEU A 147 -9.50 5.55 10.01
CA LEU A 147 -10.22 5.37 8.74
C LEU A 147 -10.71 3.94 8.52
N GLY A 148 -10.10 2.99 9.19
CA GLY A 148 -10.47 1.58 9.14
C GLY A 148 -9.75 0.76 10.18
N HIS A 149 -10.48 -0.20 10.77
CA HIS A 149 -9.96 -1.17 11.72
C HIS A 149 -10.07 -2.57 11.12
N PHE A 150 -8.99 -3.33 11.16
CA PHE A 150 -8.86 -4.61 10.47
C PHE A 150 -8.44 -5.72 11.43
N THR A 151 -8.94 -6.92 11.18
CA THR A 151 -8.49 -8.14 11.86
C THR A 151 -7.93 -9.10 10.82
N ALA A 152 -6.71 -9.55 11.02
CA ALA A 152 -6.02 -10.45 10.11
C ALA A 152 -6.52 -11.90 10.23
N SER A 153 -6.29 -12.65 9.18
CA SER A 153 -6.32 -14.12 9.16
C SER A 153 -4.96 -14.63 8.66
N ASN A 154 -4.73 -15.92 8.68
CA ASN A 154 -3.45 -16.46 8.23
C ASN A 154 -3.30 -16.49 6.69
N THR A 155 -4.31 -16.05 5.96
CA THR A 155 -4.29 -15.86 4.52
C THR A 155 -4.30 -14.37 4.22
N TYR A 156 -3.46 -13.91 3.30
CA TYR A 156 -3.44 -12.52 2.90
C TYR A 156 -4.81 -12.04 2.40
N GLN A 157 -5.22 -10.90 2.90
CA GLN A 157 -6.46 -10.19 2.56
C GLN A 157 -6.09 -8.79 2.07
N GLN A 158 -6.86 -8.27 1.13
CA GLN A 158 -6.70 -6.88 0.71
C GLN A 158 -7.57 -5.98 1.59
N GLY A 159 -6.95 -4.97 2.19
CA GLY A 159 -7.62 -3.85 2.84
C GLY A 159 -7.70 -2.64 1.93
N SER A 160 -8.66 -1.77 2.20
CA SER A 160 -8.82 -0.49 1.51
C SER A 160 -9.42 0.54 2.44
N VAL A 161 -8.93 1.78 2.38
CA VAL A 161 -9.51 2.94 3.06
C VAL A 161 -9.69 4.10 2.10
N ASP A 162 -10.76 4.85 2.28
CA ASP A 162 -11.04 6.08 1.56
C ASP A 162 -10.25 7.23 2.19
N ILE A 163 -9.47 7.95 1.38
CA ILE A 163 -8.72 9.14 1.77
C ILE A 163 -9.08 10.37 0.94
N SER A 164 -10.24 10.33 0.27
CA SER A 164 -10.68 11.41 -0.64
C SER A 164 -10.86 12.77 0.05
N ASP A 165 -11.13 12.78 1.36
CA ASP A 165 -11.19 14.01 2.17
C ASP A 165 -9.85 14.75 2.24
N PHE A 166 -8.75 14.06 1.93
CA PHE A 166 -7.40 14.63 1.88
C PHE A 166 -6.91 14.89 0.45
N ALA A 167 -7.74 14.66 -0.57
CA ALA A 167 -7.34 14.74 -1.98
C ALA A 167 -6.57 16.02 -2.30
N GLY A 168 -5.43 15.87 -3.00
CA GLY A 168 -4.53 16.97 -3.36
C GLY A 168 -3.64 17.50 -2.23
N GLN A 169 -3.80 17.03 -0.99
CA GLN A 169 -2.92 17.38 0.12
C GLN A 169 -1.68 16.46 0.15
N THR A 170 -0.58 16.98 0.67
CA THR A 170 0.59 16.16 1.00
C THR A 170 0.34 15.50 2.37
N VAL A 171 0.28 14.18 2.37
CA VAL A 171 -0.05 13.37 3.54
C VAL A 171 0.87 12.16 3.67
N GLN A 172 0.76 11.46 4.79
CA GLN A 172 1.33 10.15 5.03
C GLN A 172 0.20 9.19 5.43
N VAL A 173 0.25 7.93 5.04
CA VAL A 173 -0.58 6.87 5.62
C VAL A 173 0.16 6.24 6.81
N ALA A 174 -0.57 5.89 7.85
CA ALA A 174 -0.01 5.23 9.02
C ALA A 174 -0.82 3.97 9.37
N PHE A 175 -0.11 2.90 9.66
CA PHE A 175 -0.66 1.63 10.13
C PHE A 175 -0.28 1.46 11.59
N ARG A 176 -1.27 1.34 12.48
CA ARG A 176 -1.08 1.18 13.90
C ARG A 176 -1.45 -0.23 14.31
N HIS A 177 -0.48 -1.02 14.74
CA HIS A 177 -0.69 -2.34 15.35
C HIS A 177 -0.97 -2.15 16.83
N TYR A 178 -2.20 -2.42 17.26
CA TYR A 178 -2.68 -2.16 18.62
C TYR A 178 -3.96 -2.94 18.92
N ASP A 179 -4.43 -2.85 20.16
CA ASP A 179 -5.65 -3.49 20.68
C ASP A 179 -5.64 -5.03 20.52
N ILE A 180 -4.47 -5.61 20.65
CA ILE A 180 -4.23 -7.05 20.54
C ILE A 180 -3.11 -7.47 21.48
N THR A 181 -3.12 -8.74 21.87
CA THR A 181 -2.06 -9.39 22.65
C THR A 181 -2.07 -10.89 22.41
N ASP A 182 -0.95 -11.54 22.65
CA ASP A 182 -0.82 -13.01 22.71
C ASP A 182 -1.27 -13.74 21.43
N MET A 183 -1.15 -13.09 20.28
CA MET A 183 -1.21 -13.72 18.97
C MET A 183 0.22 -14.03 18.52
N PHE A 184 0.66 -13.58 17.34
CA PHE A 184 2.05 -13.78 16.94
C PHE A 184 2.61 -12.56 16.23
N ARG A 185 2.33 -12.41 14.91
CA ARG A 185 2.79 -11.27 14.11
C ARG A 185 1.76 -10.89 13.08
N LEU A 186 1.55 -9.60 12.93
CA LEU A 186 0.88 -8.97 11.80
C LEU A 186 1.88 -8.75 10.69
N ASN A 187 1.56 -9.19 9.47
CA ASN A 187 2.30 -8.89 8.25
C ASN A 187 1.54 -7.89 7.42
N LEU A 188 2.25 -6.91 6.85
CA LEU A 188 1.74 -5.90 5.90
C LEU A 188 2.62 -5.91 4.66
N ASP A 189 1.98 -5.92 3.50
CA ASP A 189 2.65 -5.96 2.20
C ASP A 189 1.91 -5.15 1.15
N LEU A 190 2.58 -4.78 0.07
CA LEU A 190 2.06 -4.07 -1.09
C LEU A 190 1.05 -2.97 -0.74
N VAL A 191 1.57 -1.87 -0.23
CA VAL A 191 0.77 -0.66 0.01
C VAL A 191 0.73 0.17 -1.26
N GLU A 192 -0.46 0.48 -1.75
CA GLU A 192 -0.66 1.30 -2.92
C GLU A 192 -1.57 2.48 -2.61
N VAL A 193 -1.22 3.65 -3.12
CA VAL A 193 -2.03 4.85 -3.00
C VAL A 193 -2.45 5.31 -4.39
N SER A 194 -3.76 5.51 -4.59
CA SER A 194 -4.24 6.16 -5.80
C SER A 194 -3.81 7.62 -5.74
N GLY A 195 -2.92 8.03 -6.65
CA GLY A 195 -2.37 9.37 -6.67
C GLY A 195 -3.41 10.41 -7.02
N GLY A 196 -3.33 11.56 -6.37
CA GLY A 196 -3.78 12.80 -6.93
C GLY A 196 -2.70 13.27 -7.90
N GLY A 197 -3.09 13.50 -9.16
CA GLY A 197 -2.23 14.15 -10.14
C GLY A 197 -1.98 15.61 -9.76
#